data_9e281aca5e66311dad01e1c26a06809d
#
_entry.id   9e281aca5e66311dad01e1c26a06809d
#
_cell.length_a   1.000
_cell.length_b   1.000
_cell.length_c   1.000
_cell.angle_alpha   90.00
_cell.angle_beta   90.00
_cell.angle_gamma   90.00
#
_symmetry.space_group_name_H-M   'P 1'
#
loop_
_entity.id
_entity.type
_entity.pdbx_description
1 polymer ?
#
loop_
_entity_poly.entity_id
_entity_poly.type
_entity_poly.pdbx_seq_one_letter_code
_entity_poly.pdbx_strand_id
1 'polypeptide(L)'
;MYIRRTTIRSRQTGQPYYTYRLVESIREGGRVRQRTLLNLGRHFAVPREQWAALVQRMEHLLGGQPDLLPAELDTQWEEAAQRYAAQLIRTRASVQEGRAAEAADYQSVDVDSLELLRPRSVAVEHVALAAVRQVGLDRKLAALGFNGPQQGAAIGTLVARMVAPGSELATHYWLQHHSALGELIDYDFLGLDLMALYRISDQLLKHKGALEGFLYAQERTLFDFEEVITLYDLTNTFCEGTAKVNANAALGKSKEKRSDCPLVTLALVLDASGFPKRSEIFPGNVSEPKTLAQVLGKLTAEHTGNAPTVVLDAGIASEENIAWLVENGYRYLVVSRKRHREFDPDAAVLITQGDALTIRAQRRVNADTGEVELYCHSSQREKKEQGIAELFAKRFEAALEKLAEGLHKKGTVKRYEKVLERLGRLREKYARAAQYYEVSVEQDPASGKTTAITWQRTKPIAETLPGVYCLRTNEADWDEATLWRTYTMLTDLEAVFRSLKSELGLRPIFHRKTDRVSAHLFISVLAYHLVHTIRFQLKAADIHLSWEGVRRELAGQDRVTVTLKRADGKTLHIRKATRAEPRQQVIYDALGLSDRPGRTEKTIA
;
A
#
# COMPACT_ATOMS: atom_id res chain seq x y z
N MET A 1 -1.69 -30.65 18.04
CA MET A 1 -2.15 -29.34 17.46
C MET A 1 -3.65 -29.42 17.17
N TYR A 2 -4.34 -28.28 16.95
CA TYR A 2 -5.74 -28.26 16.49
C TYR A 2 -6.06 -26.94 15.77
N ILE A 3 -7.11 -26.96 14.93
CA ILE A 3 -7.54 -25.78 14.19
C ILE A 3 -8.58 -25.03 15.01
N ARG A 4 -8.34 -23.72 15.23
CA ARG A 4 -9.24 -22.82 15.93
C ARG A 4 -9.85 -21.83 14.94
N ARG A 5 -11.18 -21.78 14.91
CA ARG A 5 -11.95 -20.75 14.20
C ARG A 5 -12.20 -19.58 15.15
N THR A 6 -11.90 -18.36 14.72
CA THR A 6 -12.17 -17.14 15.46
C THR A 6 -13.09 -16.27 14.62
N THR A 7 -14.16 -15.75 15.23
CA THR A 7 -15.05 -14.77 14.60
C THR A 7 -14.50 -13.39 14.85
N ILE A 8 -14.27 -12.62 13.79
CA ILE A 8 -13.82 -11.23 13.86
C ILE A 8 -14.90 -10.37 13.22
N ARG A 9 -15.23 -9.24 13.82
CA ARG A 9 -16.10 -8.24 13.20
C ARG A 9 -15.27 -7.24 12.44
N SER A 10 -15.58 -7.03 11.17
CA SER A 10 -14.94 -6.00 10.36
C SER A 10 -15.23 -4.63 10.96
N ARG A 11 -14.21 -3.85 11.24
CA ARG A 11 -14.37 -2.45 11.71
C ARG A 11 -14.97 -1.54 10.66
N GLN A 12 -14.85 -1.90 9.38
CA GLN A 12 -15.37 -1.11 8.26
C GLN A 12 -16.82 -1.42 7.89
N THR A 13 -17.24 -2.69 8.03
CA THR A 13 -18.57 -3.15 7.58
C THR A 13 -19.43 -3.68 8.71
N GLY A 14 -18.91 -3.84 9.93
CA GLY A 14 -19.61 -4.46 11.06
C GLY A 14 -19.92 -5.96 10.89
N GLN A 15 -19.70 -6.51 9.71
CA GLN A 15 -20.04 -7.91 9.43
C GLN A 15 -19.03 -8.87 10.06
N PRO A 16 -19.51 -9.98 10.66
CA PRO A 16 -18.63 -11.01 11.17
C PRO A 16 -18.00 -11.82 10.03
N TYR A 17 -16.71 -12.10 10.14
CA TYR A 17 -16.00 -13.04 9.28
C TYR A 17 -15.18 -14.02 10.13
N TYR A 18 -14.84 -15.15 9.53
CA TYR A 18 -14.08 -16.18 10.23
C TYR A 18 -12.60 -16.11 9.83
N THR A 19 -11.71 -16.31 10.81
CA THR A 19 -10.31 -16.61 10.58
C THR A 19 -9.96 -17.93 11.22
N TYR A 20 -9.03 -18.65 10.61
CA TYR A 20 -8.62 -19.97 11.04
C TYR A 20 -7.15 -19.95 11.42
N ARG A 21 -6.82 -20.58 12.55
CA ARG A 21 -5.45 -20.67 13.07
C ARG A 21 -5.17 -22.11 13.51
N LEU A 22 -3.97 -22.59 13.21
CA LEU A 22 -3.45 -23.80 13.82
C LEU A 22 -2.81 -23.41 15.14
N VAL A 23 -3.26 -24.02 16.23
CA VAL A 23 -2.84 -23.69 17.60
C VAL A 23 -2.41 -24.93 18.36
N GLU A 24 -1.52 -24.76 19.33
CA GLU A 24 -1.22 -25.79 20.32
C GLU A 24 -1.46 -25.28 21.74
N SER A 25 -1.76 -26.18 22.66
CA SER A 25 -1.87 -25.88 24.09
C SER A 25 -0.56 -26.22 24.78
N ILE A 26 0.08 -25.23 25.41
CA ILE A 26 1.28 -25.41 26.21
C ILE A 26 0.99 -25.12 27.68
N ARG A 27 1.62 -25.88 28.58
CA ARG A 27 1.54 -25.62 30.02
C ARG A 27 2.78 -24.84 30.47
N GLU A 28 2.58 -23.61 30.92
CA GLU A 28 3.62 -22.77 31.51
C GLU A 28 3.17 -22.31 32.90
N GLY A 29 3.98 -22.58 33.93
CA GLY A 29 3.69 -22.11 35.29
C GLY A 29 2.34 -22.56 35.85
N GLY A 30 1.88 -23.79 35.53
CA GLY A 30 0.62 -24.35 36.00
C GLY A 30 -0.62 -23.85 35.24
N ARG A 31 -0.48 -22.93 34.27
CA ARG A 31 -1.57 -22.44 33.42
C ARG A 31 -1.45 -22.96 32.00
N VAL A 32 -2.59 -23.26 31.38
CA VAL A 32 -2.65 -23.65 29.96
C VAL A 32 -2.73 -22.37 29.13
N ARG A 33 -1.74 -22.18 28.24
CA ARG A 33 -1.74 -21.12 27.23
C ARG A 33 -1.88 -21.71 25.84
N GLN A 34 -2.53 -20.99 24.95
CA GLN A 34 -2.63 -21.34 23.53
C GLN A 34 -1.56 -20.56 22.75
N ARG A 35 -0.74 -21.26 21.98
CA ARG A 35 0.25 -20.69 21.08
C ARG A 35 -0.22 -20.92 19.64
N THR A 36 -0.29 -19.85 18.86
CA THR A 36 -0.57 -19.95 17.42
C THR A 36 0.69 -20.45 16.72
N LEU A 37 0.56 -21.54 15.97
CA LEU A 37 1.63 -22.14 15.19
C LEU A 37 1.62 -21.63 13.75
N LEU A 38 0.41 -21.45 13.18
CA LEU A 38 0.21 -21.01 11.80
C LEU A 38 -1.12 -20.29 11.66
N ASN A 39 -1.15 -19.22 10.86
CA ASN A 39 -2.38 -18.57 10.46
C ASN A 39 -2.85 -19.19 9.13
N LEU A 40 -4.01 -19.83 9.13
CA LEU A 40 -4.60 -20.49 7.97
C LEU A 40 -5.45 -19.52 7.11
N GLY A 41 -5.64 -18.27 7.58
CA GLY A 41 -6.34 -17.23 6.85
C GLY A 41 -7.86 -17.28 6.92
N ARG A 42 -8.51 -16.43 6.09
CA ARG A 42 -9.99 -16.35 5.98
C ARG A 42 -10.55 -17.40 5.03
N HIS A 43 -9.79 -17.76 4.01
CA HIS A 43 -10.20 -18.62 2.91
C HIS A 43 -9.80 -20.09 3.13
N PHE A 44 -9.68 -20.48 4.41
CA PHE A 44 -9.42 -21.86 4.77
C PHE A 44 -10.63 -22.73 4.39
N ALA A 45 -10.50 -23.45 3.29
CA ALA A 45 -11.61 -24.15 2.63
C ALA A 45 -11.86 -25.57 3.16
N VAL A 46 -10.96 -26.11 4.01
CA VAL A 46 -11.11 -27.49 4.51
C VAL A 46 -12.33 -27.60 5.41
N PRO A 47 -13.29 -28.52 5.13
CA PRO A 47 -14.47 -28.73 5.95
C PRO A 47 -14.11 -29.10 7.39
N ARG A 48 -14.98 -28.72 8.33
CA ARG A 48 -14.71 -28.91 9.78
C ARG A 48 -14.50 -30.37 10.16
N GLU A 49 -15.17 -31.26 9.49
CA GLU A 49 -15.09 -32.71 9.67
C GLU A 49 -13.69 -33.26 9.35
N GLN A 50 -12.98 -32.58 8.42
CA GLN A 50 -11.64 -32.95 7.97
C GLN A 50 -10.50 -32.31 8.79
N TRP A 51 -10.81 -31.40 9.74
CA TRP A 51 -9.76 -30.69 10.49
C TRP A 51 -8.89 -31.61 11.33
N ALA A 52 -9.48 -32.61 11.98
CA ALA A 52 -8.74 -33.57 12.79
C ALA A 52 -7.78 -34.39 11.92
N ALA A 53 -8.29 -34.90 10.79
CA ALA A 53 -7.49 -35.69 9.84
C ALA A 53 -6.37 -34.84 9.20
N LEU A 54 -6.66 -33.59 8.82
CA LEU A 54 -5.67 -32.66 8.31
C LEU A 54 -4.55 -32.40 9.33
N VAL A 55 -4.89 -32.13 10.59
CA VAL A 55 -3.91 -31.89 11.67
C VAL A 55 -3.09 -33.14 11.91
N GLN A 56 -3.70 -34.31 11.98
CA GLN A 56 -3.00 -35.58 12.16
C GLN A 56 -2.02 -35.85 11.00
N ARG A 57 -2.46 -35.60 9.76
CA ARG A 57 -1.59 -35.74 8.60
C ARG A 57 -0.40 -34.76 8.63
N MET A 58 -0.63 -33.52 9.04
CA MET A 58 0.42 -32.54 9.24
C MET A 58 1.41 -32.97 10.35
N GLU A 59 0.91 -33.50 11.47
CA GLU A 59 1.76 -34.03 12.55
C GLU A 59 2.62 -35.20 12.08
N HIS A 60 2.10 -36.09 11.25
CA HIS A 60 2.84 -37.15 10.58
C HIS A 60 3.95 -36.62 9.69
N LEU A 61 3.64 -35.65 8.82
CA LEU A 61 4.61 -35.02 7.92
C LEU A 61 5.72 -34.27 8.69
N LEU A 62 5.41 -33.75 9.88
CA LEU A 62 6.37 -33.07 10.76
C LEU A 62 7.25 -34.06 11.55
N GLY A 63 6.70 -35.21 11.92
CA GLY A 63 7.40 -36.23 12.70
C GLY A 63 8.33 -37.14 11.90
N GLY A 64 8.25 -37.14 10.56
CA GLY A 64 9.06 -37.99 9.68
C GLY A 64 8.83 -39.50 9.88
N GLN A 65 7.78 -39.91 10.58
CA GLN A 65 7.44 -41.31 10.81
C GLN A 65 6.58 -41.86 9.65
N PRO A 66 6.83 -43.09 9.20
CA PRO A 66 5.99 -43.70 8.19
C PRO A 66 4.57 -43.95 8.73
N ASP A 67 3.58 -43.72 7.88
CA ASP A 67 2.16 -43.92 8.20
C ASP A 67 1.88 -45.37 8.58
N LEU A 68 1.66 -45.64 9.85
CA LEU A 68 1.18 -46.91 10.36
C LEU A 68 -0.34 -47.05 10.25
N LEU A 69 -1.07 -45.93 10.18
CA LEU A 69 -2.49 -45.84 9.91
C LEU A 69 -2.73 -44.60 9.01
N PRO A 70 -3.27 -44.79 7.79
CA PRO A 70 -3.60 -43.65 6.95
C PRO A 70 -4.69 -42.82 7.66
N ALA A 71 -4.42 -41.52 7.90
CA ALA A 71 -5.46 -40.60 8.29
C ALA A 71 -6.52 -40.61 7.16
N GLU A 72 -7.81 -40.73 7.49
CA GLU A 72 -8.91 -40.62 6.54
C GLU A 72 -9.07 -39.18 6.05
N LEU A 73 -7.99 -38.63 5.51
CA LEU A 73 -7.98 -37.32 4.87
C LEU A 73 -8.36 -37.52 3.39
N ASP A 74 -9.38 -36.80 2.96
CA ASP A 74 -9.78 -36.79 1.54
C ASP A 74 -8.59 -36.34 0.69
N THR A 75 -8.36 -37.05 -0.42
CA THR A 75 -7.19 -36.85 -1.32
C THR A 75 -7.05 -35.40 -1.81
N GLN A 76 -8.17 -34.69 -1.96
CA GLN A 76 -8.17 -33.26 -2.35
C GLN A 76 -7.50 -32.34 -1.32
N TRP A 77 -7.34 -32.75 -0.05
CA TRP A 77 -6.72 -31.97 1.03
C TRP A 77 -5.29 -32.38 1.33
N GLU A 78 -4.75 -33.38 0.67
CA GLU A 78 -3.37 -33.86 0.88
C GLU A 78 -2.34 -32.78 0.54
N GLU A 79 -2.55 -32.04 -0.58
CA GLU A 79 -1.68 -30.91 -0.95
C GLU A 79 -1.72 -29.80 0.11
N ALA A 80 -2.89 -29.55 0.70
CA ALA A 80 -3.03 -28.57 1.77
C ALA A 80 -2.25 -29.00 3.03
N ALA A 81 -2.31 -30.29 3.40
CA ALA A 81 -1.55 -30.84 4.52
C ALA A 81 -0.03 -30.68 4.30
N GLN A 82 0.46 -31.03 3.11
CA GLN A 82 1.89 -30.91 2.75
C GLN A 82 2.35 -29.45 2.75
N ARG A 83 1.55 -28.53 2.20
CA ARG A 83 1.82 -27.10 2.17
C ARG A 83 1.94 -26.52 3.59
N TYR A 84 0.98 -26.80 4.46
CA TYR A 84 1.00 -26.28 5.84
C TYR A 84 2.10 -26.93 6.69
N ALA A 85 2.38 -28.22 6.52
CA ALA A 85 3.51 -28.87 7.19
C ALA A 85 4.85 -28.28 6.75
N ALA A 86 5.06 -28.06 5.46
CA ALA A 86 6.26 -27.40 4.94
C ALA A 86 6.45 -25.97 5.48
N GLN A 87 5.35 -25.23 5.66
CA GLN A 87 5.37 -23.91 6.23
C GLN A 87 5.75 -23.93 7.73
N LEU A 88 5.23 -24.91 8.49
CA LEU A 88 5.61 -25.13 9.88
C LEU A 88 7.07 -25.54 10.04
N ILE A 89 7.59 -26.42 9.18
CA ILE A 89 9.00 -26.82 9.18
C ILE A 89 9.92 -25.60 8.99
N ARG A 90 9.60 -24.74 8.02
CA ARG A 90 10.36 -23.49 7.78
C ARG A 90 10.32 -22.56 8.98
N THR A 91 9.15 -22.39 9.59
CA THR A 91 8.98 -21.55 10.79
C THR A 91 9.74 -22.11 11.99
N ARG A 92 9.75 -23.46 12.18
CA ARG A 92 10.49 -24.12 13.25
C ARG A 92 12.00 -24.11 13.03
N ALA A 93 12.47 -24.27 11.81
CA ALA A 93 13.90 -24.22 11.47
C ALA A 93 14.50 -22.85 11.81
N SER A 94 13.80 -21.75 11.48
CA SER A 94 14.24 -20.39 11.82
C SER A 94 14.27 -20.12 13.34
N VAL A 95 13.43 -20.81 14.12
CA VAL A 95 13.40 -20.70 15.60
C VAL A 95 14.45 -21.60 16.28
N GLN A 96 14.78 -22.78 15.71
CA GLN A 96 15.75 -23.71 16.28
C GLN A 96 17.21 -23.30 16.07
N GLU A 97 17.52 -22.58 14.98
CA GLU A 97 18.88 -22.02 14.78
C GLU A 97 19.30 -21.02 15.88
N GLY A 98 18.36 -20.52 16.70
CA GLY A 98 18.61 -19.60 17.82
C GLY A 98 18.70 -20.25 19.22
N ARG A 99 18.53 -21.56 19.36
CA ARG A 99 18.39 -22.22 20.68
C ARG A 99 19.30 -23.41 20.94
N ALA A 100 20.56 -23.38 20.54
CA ALA A 100 21.55 -24.19 21.20
C ALA A 100 21.85 -23.54 22.56
N ALA A 101 21.46 -24.18 23.66
CA ALA A 101 21.85 -23.74 25.00
C ALA A 101 23.40 -23.85 25.12
N GLU A 102 24.09 -22.74 24.87
CA GLU A 102 25.51 -22.63 25.17
C GLU A 102 25.67 -22.82 26.67
N ALA A 103 26.65 -23.63 27.08
CA ALA A 103 27.05 -23.77 28.49
C ALA A 103 27.40 -22.39 29.06
N ALA A 104 27.03 -22.13 30.32
CA ALA A 104 27.28 -20.84 30.95
C ALA A 104 28.79 -20.52 30.93
N ASP A 105 29.14 -19.37 30.37
CA ASP A 105 30.51 -18.87 30.22
C ASP A 105 30.77 -17.78 31.28
N TYR A 106 31.29 -18.15 32.41
CA TYR A 106 31.65 -17.24 33.49
C TYR A 106 33.06 -16.68 33.29
N GLN A 107 33.17 -15.35 33.32
CA GLN A 107 34.43 -14.62 33.16
C GLN A 107 34.68 -13.69 34.36
N SER A 108 35.90 -13.66 34.88
CA SER A 108 36.33 -12.66 35.87
C SER A 108 36.64 -11.35 35.16
N VAL A 109 35.83 -10.33 35.39
CA VAL A 109 35.93 -9.04 34.72
C VAL A 109 35.88 -7.88 35.71
N ASP A 110 36.54 -6.78 35.35
CA ASP A 110 36.42 -5.50 36.03
C ASP A 110 35.12 -4.79 35.53
N VAL A 111 34.15 -4.68 36.44
CA VAL A 111 32.82 -4.11 36.11
C VAL A 111 32.90 -2.61 35.79
N ASP A 112 33.83 -1.89 36.45
CA ASP A 112 34.02 -0.45 36.24
C ASP A 112 34.63 -0.13 34.86
N SER A 113 35.20 -1.15 34.20
CA SER A 113 35.75 -1.03 32.84
C SER A 113 34.72 -1.23 31.74
N LEU A 114 33.43 -1.37 32.08
CA LEU A 114 32.35 -1.58 31.09
C LEU A 114 32.19 -0.38 30.15
N GLU A 115 32.29 -0.64 28.84
CA GLU A 115 31.99 0.34 27.80
C GLU A 115 31.00 -0.24 26.78
N LEU A 116 30.18 0.63 26.22
CA LEU A 116 29.25 0.29 25.14
C LEU A 116 29.70 0.99 23.84
N LEU A 117 30.02 0.18 22.84
CA LEU A 117 30.57 0.66 21.57
C LEU A 117 29.68 0.25 20.38
N ARG A 118 29.75 1.04 19.31
CA ARG A 118 29.15 0.75 18.02
C ARG A 118 27.66 0.39 18.11
N PRO A 119 26.78 1.23 18.66
CA PRO A 119 25.33 1.02 18.54
C PRO A 119 24.94 1.05 17.06
N ARG A 120 24.16 0.07 16.62
CA ARG A 120 23.65 -0.06 15.24
C ARG A 120 22.22 -0.57 15.29
N SER A 121 21.30 0.11 14.61
CA SER A 121 19.92 -0.34 14.51
C SER A 121 19.82 -1.73 13.87
N VAL A 122 18.87 -2.54 14.32
CA VAL A 122 18.77 -3.93 13.88
C VAL A 122 17.33 -4.44 13.72
N ALA A 123 16.37 -3.89 14.47
CA ALA A 123 15.05 -4.47 14.54
C ALA A 123 14.29 -4.38 13.20
N VAL A 124 14.23 -3.19 12.62
CA VAL A 124 13.52 -2.98 11.35
C VAL A 124 14.24 -3.71 10.22
N GLU A 125 15.57 -3.72 10.23
CA GLU A 125 16.42 -4.46 9.29
C GLU A 125 16.16 -5.96 9.37
N HIS A 126 16.00 -6.51 10.58
CA HIS A 126 15.68 -7.92 10.79
C HIS A 126 14.31 -8.29 10.18
N VAL A 127 13.29 -7.49 10.43
CA VAL A 127 11.95 -7.67 9.86
C VAL A 127 11.97 -7.52 8.33
N ALA A 128 12.68 -6.52 7.81
CA ALA A 128 12.83 -6.29 6.38
C ALA A 128 13.56 -7.47 5.70
N LEU A 129 14.65 -7.93 6.29
CA LEU A 129 15.41 -9.08 5.78
C LEU A 129 14.60 -10.38 5.82
N ALA A 130 13.78 -10.57 6.85
CA ALA A 130 12.87 -11.71 6.91
C ALA A 130 11.89 -11.71 5.75
N ALA A 131 11.33 -10.57 5.37
CA ALA A 131 10.47 -10.45 4.19
C ALA A 131 11.22 -10.76 2.89
N VAL A 132 12.45 -10.25 2.72
CA VAL A 132 13.33 -10.59 1.57
C VAL A 132 13.50 -12.10 1.41
N ARG A 133 13.79 -12.80 2.51
CA ARG A 133 13.98 -14.25 2.53
C ARG A 133 12.68 -15.01 2.30
N GLN A 134 11.59 -14.53 2.88
CA GLN A 134 10.28 -15.17 2.79
C GLN A 134 9.73 -15.18 1.36
N VAL A 135 9.82 -14.05 0.65
CA VAL A 135 9.45 -13.98 -0.77
C VAL A 135 10.52 -14.60 -1.68
N GLY A 136 11.67 -15.02 -1.14
CA GLY A 136 12.77 -15.66 -1.88
C GLY A 136 13.50 -14.72 -2.83
N LEU A 137 13.48 -13.41 -2.56
CA LEU A 137 14.13 -12.41 -3.42
C LEU A 137 15.65 -12.58 -3.45
N ASP A 138 16.28 -12.95 -2.32
CA ASP A 138 17.69 -13.30 -2.22
C ASP A 138 18.08 -14.44 -3.20
N ARG A 139 17.31 -15.51 -3.23
CA ARG A 139 17.48 -16.63 -4.15
C ARG A 139 17.26 -16.23 -5.61
N LYS A 140 16.27 -15.35 -5.85
CA LYS A 140 16.00 -14.84 -7.21
C LYS A 140 17.14 -13.98 -7.72
N LEU A 141 17.74 -13.12 -6.88
CA LEU A 141 18.91 -12.33 -7.25
C LEU A 141 20.10 -13.25 -7.64
N ALA A 142 20.36 -14.30 -6.84
CA ALA A 142 21.39 -15.30 -7.18
C ALA A 142 21.11 -15.98 -8.52
N ALA A 143 19.86 -16.41 -8.77
CA ALA A 143 19.44 -17.04 -10.03
C ALA A 143 19.55 -16.10 -11.25
N LEU A 144 19.46 -14.78 -11.04
CA LEU A 144 19.67 -13.76 -12.08
C LEU A 144 21.16 -13.43 -12.30
N GLY A 145 22.07 -14.14 -11.62
CA GLY A 145 23.52 -13.99 -11.80
C GLY A 145 24.16 -12.88 -10.96
N PHE A 146 23.46 -12.35 -9.93
CA PHE A 146 24.09 -11.42 -9.00
C PHE A 146 25.09 -12.16 -8.13
N ASN A 147 26.35 -11.74 -8.15
CA ASN A 147 27.38 -12.27 -7.25
C ASN A 147 27.18 -11.79 -5.80
N GLY A 148 27.91 -12.36 -4.84
CA GLY A 148 27.76 -12.05 -3.41
C GLY A 148 27.78 -10.55 -3.10
N PRO A 149 28.80 -9.77 -3.53
CA PRO A 149 28.81 -8.32 -3.36
C PRO A 149 27.61 -7.60 -3.99
N GLN A 150 27.14 -8.04 -5.14
CA GLN A 150 25.95 -7.46 -5.79
C GLN A 150 24.67 -7.80 -5.05
N GLN A 151 24.54 -9.00 -4.51
CA GLN A 151 23.41 -9.39 -3.65
C GLN A 151 23.39 -8.57 -2.35
N GLY A 152 24.55 -8.42 -1.70
CA GLY A 152 24.68 -7.56 -0.52
C GLY A 152 24.27 -6.12 -0.81
N ALA A 153 24.75 -5.53 -1.90
CA ALA A 153 24.40 -4.18 -2.33
C ALA A 153 22.91 -4.04 -2.67
N ALA A 154 22.30 -5.03 -3.36
CA ALA A 154 20.88 -5.04 -3.70
C ALA A 154 20.00 -5.11 -2.45
N ILE A 155 20.28 -6.06 -1.55
CA ILE A 155 19.55 -6.20 -0.28
C ILE A 155 19.74 -4.93 0.57
N GLY A 156 20.97 -4.41 0.65
CA GLY A 156 21.27 -3.16 1.34
C GLY A 156 20.45 -1.98 0.82
N THR A 157 20.36 -1.83 -0.51
CA THR A 157 19.58 -0.77 -1.15
C THR A 157 18.08 -0.90 -0.84
N LEU A 158 17.52 -2.11 -0.93
CA LEU A 158 16.09 -2.36 -0.68
C LEU A 158 15.73 -2.17 0.80
N VAL A 159 16.52 -2.73 1.71
CA VAL A 159 16.30 -2.57 3.16
C VAL A 159 16.46 -1.11 3.57
N ALA A 160 17.47 -0.40 3.05
CA ALA A 160 17.63 1.03 3.31
C ALA A 160 16.42 1.83 2.81
N ARG A 161 15.85 1.49 1.65
CA ARG A 161 14.62 2.12 1.13
C ARG A 161 13.44 1.91 2.06
N MET A 162 13.35 0.78 2.73
CA MET A 162 12.30 0.49 3.71
C MET A 162 12.53 1.20 5.04
N VAL A 163 13.76 1.24 5.53
CA VAL A 163 14.10 1.71 6.90
C VAL A 163 14.38 3.20 6.95
N ALA A 164 15.27 3.67 6.08
CA ALA A 164 15.79 5.04 6.02
C ALA A 164 15.84 5.54 4.56
N PRO A 165 14.69 5.77 3.91
CA PRO A 165 14.65 6.16 2.51
C PRO A 165 15.42 7.46 2.26
N GLY A 166 16.36 7.43 1.32
CA GLY A 166 17.25 8.55 1.02
C GLY A 166 17.91 8.40 -0.36
N SER A 167 18.88 9.29 -0.63
CA SER A 167 19.75 9.16 -1.79
C SER A 167 20.74 8.00 -1.62
N GLU A 168 21.40 7.58 -2.72
CA GLU A 168 22.43 6.55 -2.65
C GLU A 168 23.57 6.94 -1.70
N LEU A 169 23.93 8.21 -1.63
CA LEU A 169 24.90 8.71 -0.67
C LEU A 169 24.42 8.54 0.78
N ALA A 170 23.18 8.91 1.05
CA ALA A 170 22.59 8.74 2.37
C ALA A 170 22.46 7.24 2.73
N THR A 171 22.05 6.39 1.79
CA THR A 171 22.00 4.95 1.92
C THR A 171 23.37 4.35 2.22
N HIS A 172 24.40 4.77 1.48
CA HIS A 172 25.78 4.33 1.69
C HIS A 172 26.27 4.65 3.12
N TYR A 173 26.06 5.91 3.56
CA TYR A 173 26.42 6.34 4.89
C TYR A 173 25.64 5.57 5.99
N TRP A 174 24.34 5.37 5.79
CA TRP A 174 23.48 4.62 6.71
C TRP A 174 23.92 3.16 6.87
N LEU A 175 24.22 2.48 5.76
CA LEU A 175 24.70 1.09 5.77
C LEU A 175 26.03 0.93 6.52
N GLN A 176 26.93 1.92 6.40
CA GLN A 176 28.25 1.87 7.04
C GLN A 176 28.21 2.23 8.53
N HIS A 177 27.31 3.17 8.93
CA HIS A 177 27.44 3.82 10.23
C HIS A 177 26.23 3.64 11.16
N HIS A 178 25.05 3.30 10.65
CA HIS A 178 23.83 3.26 11.44
C HIS A 178 23.18 1.89 11.52
N SER A 179 23.34 1.03 10.53
CA SER A 179 22.66 -0.24 10.42
C SER A 179 23.55 -1.43 10.79
N ALA A 180 22.95 -2.43 11.44
CA ALA A 180 23.56 -3.75 11.65
C ALA A 180 23.20 -4.74 10.52
N LEU A 181 22.63 -4.31 9.41
CA LEU A 181 22.22 -5.18 8.32
C LEU A 181 23.37 -6.05 7.81
N GLY A 182 24.59 -5.49 7.72
CA GLY A 182 25.78 -6.23 7.28
C GLY A 182 26.07 -7.46 8.14
N GLU A 183 25.85 -7.35 9.45
CA GLU A 183 26.01 -8.46 10.40
C GLU A 183 24.90 -9.52 10.26
N LEU A 184 23.73 -9.15 9.74
CA LEU A 184 22.62 -10.08 9.51
C LEU A 184 22.75 -10.88 8.21
N ILE A 185 23.52 -10.36 7.24
CA ILE A 185 23.71 -10.98 5.92
C ILE A 185 25.17 -11.40 5.66
N ASP A 186 26.01 -11.27 6.65
CA ASP A 186 27.45 -11.57 6.55
C ASP A 186 28.14 -10.80 5.42
N TYR A 187 27.90 -9.48 5.36
CA TYR A 187 28.45 -8.61 4.32
C TYR A 187 29.06 -7.33 4.91
N ASP A 188 30.31 -7.03 4.54
CA ASP A 188 31.00 -5.82 5.00
C ASP A 188 30.64 -4.60 4.15
N PHE A 189 29.72 -3.77 4.66
CA PHE A 189 29.36 -2.51 4.03
C PHE A 189 30.42 -1.41 4.19
N LEU A 190 31.40 -1.52 5.09
CA LEU A 190 32.48 -0.53 5.21
C LEU A 190 33.35 -0.51 3.96
N GLY A 191 33.53 -1.67 3.32
CA GLY A 191 34.25 -1.80 2.06
C GLY A 191 33.41 -1.50 0.81
N LEU A 192 32.13 -1.20 0.95
CA LEU A 192 31.25 -0.92 -0.20
C LEU A 192 31.57 0.44 -0.83
N ASP A 193 31.88 0.45 -2.13
CA ASP A 193 32.00 1.69 -2.91
C ASP A 193 30.63 2.31 -3.20
N LEU A 194 30.51 3.62 -3.06
CA LEU A 194 29.29 4.36 -3.35
C LEU A 194 28.77 4.09 -4.78
N MET A 195 29.68 3.98 -5.75
CA MET A 195 29.31 3.68 -7.14
C MET A 195 28.71 2.27 -7.32
N ALA A 196 28.94 1.35 -6.38
CA ALA A 196 28.30 0.05 -6.40
C ALA A 196 26.79 0.15 -6.19
N LEU A 197 26.30 1.08 -5.33
CA LEU A 197 24.87 1.31 -5.15
C LEU A 197 24.21 1.86 -6.42
N TYR A 198 24.89 2.75 -7.14
CA TYR A 198 24.40 3.20 -8.44
C TYR A 198 24.35 2.08 -9.48
N ARG A 199 25.40 1.25 -9.57
CA ARG A 199 25.44 0.14 -10.51
C ARG A 199 24.40 -0.94 -10.19
N ILE A 200 24.15 -1.22 -8.91
CA ILE A 200 23.13 -2.20 -8.51
C ILE A 200 21.73 -1.73 -8.84
N SER A 201 21.46 -0.42 -8.73
CA SER A 201 20.18 0.17 -9.15
C SER A 201 19.93 -0.06 -10.64
N ASP A 202 20.95 0.13 -11.50
CA ASP A 202 20.87 -0.14 -12.94
C ASP A 202 20.63 -1.64 -13.23
N GLN A 203 21.30 -2.52 -12.48
CA GLN A 203 21.13 -3.97 -12.65
C GLN A 203 19.73 -4.44 -12.22
N LEU A 204 19.21 -3.94 -11.10
CA LEU A 204 17.84 -4.24 -10.68
C LEU A 204 16.82 -3.81 -11.76
N LEU A 205 16.99 -2.61 -12.33
CA LEU A 205 16.13 -2.12 -13.41
C LEU A 205 16.21 -3.01 -14.67
N LYS A 206 17.41 -3.48 -15.03
CA LYS A 206 17.60 -4.39 -16.17
C LYS A 206 16.79 -5.68 -16.04
N HIS A 207 16.62 -6.17 -14.81
CA HIS A 207 15.86 -7.39 -14.51
C HIS A 207 14.43 -7.11 -14.04
N LYS A 208 13.89 -5.90 -14.30
CA LYS A 208 12.58 -5.43 -13.81
C LYS A 208 11.47 -6.46 -14.03
N GLY A 209 11.22 -6.87 -15.27
CA GLY A 209 10.12 -7.79 -15.57
C GLY A 209 10.26 -9.16 -14.88
N ALA A 210 11.51 -9.70 -14.81
CA ALA A 210 11.77 -10.96 -14.13
C ALA A 210 11.61 -10.87 -12.60
N LEU A 211 11.88 -9.71 -12.00
CA LEU A 211 11.71 -9.47 -10.57
C LEU A 211 10.25 -9.26 -10.23
N GLU A 212 9.52 -8.42 -10.95
CA GLU A 212 8.08 -8.19 -10.74
C GLU A 212 7.28 -9.49 -10.88
N GLY A 213 7.45 -10.21 -11.99
CA GLY A 213 6.73 -11.47 -12.21
C GLY A 213 7.05 -12.53 -11.14
N PHE A 214 8.31 -12.62 -10.71
CA PHE A 214 8.71 -13.54 -9.65
C PHE A 214 8.08 -13.16 -8.30
N LEU A 215 8.17 -11.90 -7.88
CA LEU A 215 7.62 -11.45 -6.60
C LEU A 215 6.12 -11.67 -6.53
N TYR A 216 5.39 -11.27 -7.57
CA TYR A 216 3.96 -11.48 -7.63
C TYR A 216 3.57 -12.97 -7.58
N ALA A 217 4.30 -13.84 -8.29
CA ALA A 217 4.07 -15.29 -8.24
C ALA A 217 4.33 -15.87 -6.84
N GLN A 218 5.39 -15.40 -6.15
CA GLN A 218 5.69 -15.83 -4.78
C GLN A 218 4.63 -15.35 -3.79
N GLU A 219 4.17 -14.11 -3.90
CA GLU A 219 3.14 -13.52 -3.04
C GLU A 219 1.79 -14.23 -3.22
N ARG A 220 1.41 -14.55 -4.46
CA ARG A 220 0.23 -15.40 -4.74
C ARG A 220 0.30 -16.74 -4.03
N THR A 221 1.46 -17.40 -4.10
CA THR A 221 1.66 -18.72 -3.46
C THR A 221 1.66 -18.60 -1.93
N LEU A 222 2.28 -17.54 -1.38
CA LEU A 222 2.38 -17.34 0.07
C LEU A 222 1.02 -17.04 0.72
N PHE A 223 0.16 -16.31 0.02
CA PHE A 223 -1.07 -15.77 0.57
C PHE A 223 -2.34 -16.32 -0.07
N ASP A 224 -2.21 -17.22 -1.05
CA ASP A 224 -3.30 -17.94 -1.72
C ASP A 224 -4.33 -16.98 -2.35
N PHE A 225 -3.86 -16.10 -3.25
CA PHE A 225 -4.73 -15.13 -3.93
C PHE A 225 -5.35 -15.71 -5.20
N GLU A 226 -6.64 -15.43 -5.39
CA GLU A 226 -7.30 -15.60 -6.67
C GLU A 226 -7.11 -14.36 -7.56
N GLU A 227 -6.83 -14.57 -8.84
CA GLU A 227 -6.59 -13.50 -9.80
C GLU A 227 -7.88 -13.08 -10.52
N VAL A 228 -8.84 -12.56 -9.76
CA VAL A 228 -10.16 -12.14 -10.29
C VAL A 228 -10.19 -10.65 -10.64
N ILE A 229 -9.42 -9.83 -9.90
CA ILE A 229 -9.50 -8.37 -9.99
C ILE A 229 -8.13 -7.79 -10.32
N THR A 230 -8.12 -6.78 -11.18
CA THR A 230 -6.94 -5.98 -11.51
C THR A 230 -7.28 -4.51 -11.29
N LEU A 231 -6.57 -3.86 -10.39
CA LEU A 231 -6.68 -2.43 -10.13
C LEU A 231 -5.60 -1.70 -10.92
N TYR A 232 -5.94 -0.62 -11.61
CA TYR A 232 -5.01 0.18 -12.38
C TYR A 232 -5.17 1.67 -12.08
N ASP A 233 -4.08 2.34 -11.74
CA ASP A 233 -4.05 3.80 -11.58
C ASP A 233 -2.62 4.33 -11.76
N LEU A 234 -2.52 5.68 -11.87
CA LEU A 234 -1.28 6.40 -12.07
C LEU A 234 -1.04 7.42 -10.96
N THR A 235 0.24 7.63 -10.69
CA THR A 235 0.65 8.73 -9.81
C THR A 235 1.82 9.51 -10.39
N ASN A 236 1.84 10.82 -10.14
CA ASN A 236 2.98 11.65 -10.48
C ASN A 236 3.97 11.69 -9.32
N THR A 237 5.24 11.77 -9.68
CA THR A 237 6.33 12.16 -8.79
C THR A 237 7.11 13.28 -9.46
N PHE A 238 7.90 14.04 -8.70
CA PHE A 238 8.63 15.19 -9.23
C PHE A 238 10.14 15.02 -9.05
N CYS A 239 10.87 15.58 -10.02
CA CYS A 239 12.31 15.65 -9.97
C CYS A 239 12.74 17.00 -9.39
N GLU A 240 13.63 17.00 -8.42
CA GLU A 240 14.29 18.23 -7.97
C GLU A 240 15.30 18.70 -9.03
N GLY A 241 15.23 19.99 -9.37
CA GLY A 241 16.04 20.57 -10.44
C GLY A 241 15.44 20.36 -11.83
N THR A 242 16.25 20.57 -12.88
CA THR A 242 15.76 20.67 -14.27
C THR A 242 15.54 19.31 -14.94
N ALA A 243 16.16 18.24 -14.46
CA ALA A 243 16.13 16.88 -15.03
C ALA A 243 16.30 16.82 -16.57
N LYS A 244 17.06 17.76 -17.19
CA LYS A 244 17.15 18.00 -18.64
C LYS A 244 17.57 16.77 -19.48
N VAL A 245 18.29 15.83 -18.88
CA VAL A 245 18.76 14.60 -19.57
C VAL A 245 17.85 13.39 -19.32
N ASN A 246 16.69 13.61 -18.73
CA ASN A 246 15.68 12.57 -18.51
C ASN A 246 14.55 12.72 -19.55
N ALA A 247 14.43 11.76 -20.45
CA ALA A 247 13.43 11.75 -21.50
C ALA A 247 11.98 11.69 -20.97
N ASN A 248 11.78 11.15 -19.76
CA ASN A 248 10.48 11.06 -19.11
C ASN A 248 10.14 12.29 -18.23
N ALA A 249 11.08 13.21 -18.00
CA ALA A 249 10.83 14.40 -17.20
C ALA A 249 10.13 15.46 -18.04
N ALA A 250 8.89 15.76 -17.70
CA ALA A 250 8.09 16.76 -18.39
C ALA A 250 7.26 17.60 -17.42
N LEU A 251 7.06 18.89 -17.74
CA LEU A 251 6.11 19.73 -17.01
C LEU A 251 4.69 19.25 -17.32
N GLY A 252 3.86 19.10 -16.30
CA GLY A 252 2.51 18.59 -16.42
C GLY A 252 1.61 18.99 -15.26
N LYS A 253 0.40 18.46 -15.24
CA LYS A 253 -0.53 18.66 -14.12
C LYS A 253 -0.10 17.82 -12.93
N SER A 254 0.50 18.46 -11.93
CA SER A 254 0.88 17.80 -10.68
C SER A 254 -0.35 17.62 -9.78
N LYS A 255 -0.61 16.39 -9.32
CA LYS A 255 -1.61 16.12 -8.25
C LYS A 255 -1.24 16.87 -6.94
N GLU A 256 0.01 17.33 -6.80
CA GLU A 256 0.58 18.02 -5.63
C GLU A 256 0.77 19.53 -5.83
N LYS A 257 0.23 20.07 -6.94
CA LYS A 257 0.30 21.51 -7.30
C LYS A 257 1.72 22.05 -7.46
N ARG A 258 2.71 21.18 -7.74
CA ARG A 258 4.09 21.58 -8.09
C ARG A 258 4.12 21.86 -9.59
N SER A 259 4.20 23.14 -9.94
CA SER A 259 4.34 23.62 -11.33
C SER A 259 5.78 24.04 -11.68
N ASP A 260 6.64 24.04 -10.68
CA ASP A 260 8.02 24.55 -10.74
C ASP A 260 9.04 23.48 -11.13
N CYS A 261 8.67 22.21 -11.09
CA CYS A 261 9.59 21.10 -11.38
C CYS A 261 8.98 20.08 -12.35
N PRO A 262 9.84 19.39 -13.16
CA PRO A 262 9.37 18.35 -14.07
C PRO A 262 8.89 17.13 -13.31
N LEU A 263 7.87 16.48 -13.88
CA LEU A 263 7.21 15.30 -13.34
C LEU A 263 7.63 14.05 -14.11
N VAL A 264 7.49 12.91 -13.46
CA VAL A 264 7.49 11.57 -14.04
C VAL A 264 6.26 10.84 -13.52
N THR A 265 5.61 10.04 -14.36
CA THR A 265 4.40 9.30 -13.99
C THR A 265 4.71 7.82 -13.79
N LEU A 266 4.33 7.29 -12.65
CA LEU A 266 4.36 5.87 -12.33
C LEU A 266 2.95 5.31 -12.45
N ALA A 267 2.79 4.29 -13.30
CA ALA A 267 1.59 3.47 -13.39
C ALA A 267 1.79 2.18 -12.59
N LEU A 268 0.79 1.77 -11.85
CA LEU A 268 0.77 0.51 -11.12
C LEU A 268 -0.44 -0.32 -11.50
N VAL A 269 -0.20 -1.61 -11.65
CA VAL A 269 -1.22 -2.64 -11.71
C VAL A 269 -1.13 -3.46 -10.43
N LEU A 270 -2.22 -3.50 -9.67
CA LEU A 270 -2.31 -4.24 -8.43
C LEU A 270 -3.36 -5.35 -8.54
N ASP A 271 -3.25 -6.35 -7.68
CA ASP A 271 -4.35 -7.27 -7.43
C ASP A 271 -5.34 -6.71 -6.38
N ALA A 272 -6.38 -7.50 -6.08
CA ALA A 272 -7.39 -7.15 -5.08
C ALA A 272 -6.83 -7.00 -3.65
N SER A 273 -5.69 -7.60 -3.36
CA SER A 273 -5.01 -7.54 -2.06
C SER A 273 -4.01 -6.39 -1.94
N GLY A 274 -3.76 -5.66 -3.04
CA GLY A 274 -2.86 -4.52 -3.10
C GLY A 274 -1.41 -4.87 -3.44
N PHE A 275 -1.13 -6.10 -3.88
CA PHE A 275 0.20 -6.49 -4.35
C PHE A 275 0.43 -6.03 -5.79
N PRO A 276 1.59 -5.43 -6.11
CA PRO A 276 1.89 -5.02 -7.46
C PRO A 276 2.08 -6.23 -8.40
N LYS A 277 1.33 -6.24 -9.51
CA LYS A 277 1.54 -7.18 -10.61
C LYS A 277 2.59 -6.65 -11.57
N ARG A 278 2.53 -5.35 -11.83
CA ARG A 278 3.37 -4.65 -12.78
C ARG A 278 3.46 -3.16 -12.49
N SER A 279 4.58 -2.57 -12.84
CA SER A 279 4.75 -1.11 -12.85
C SER A 279 5.24 -0.64 -14.22
N GLU A 280 4.86 0.57 -14.64
CA GLU A 280 5.38 1.21 -15.84
C GLU A 280 5.65 2.70 -15.58
N ILE A 281 6.62 3.25 -16.29
CA ILE A 281 7.06 4.63 -16.10
C ILE A 281 6.82 5.40 -17.39
N PHE A 282 6.13 6.52 -17.26
CA PHE A 282 5.72 7.38 -18.36
C PHE A 282 6.23 8.81 -18.19
N PRO A 283 6.26 9.60 -19.28
CA PRO A 283 6.50 11.04 -19.17
C PRO A 283 5.51 11.72 -18.24
N GLY A 284 5.98 12.75 -17.52
CA GLY A 284 5.17 13.46 -16.52
C GLY A 284 3.94 14.19 -17.07
N ASN A 285 3.87 14.42 -18.38
CA ASN A 285 2.76 15.03 -19.10
C ASN A 285 1.89 14.02 -19.87
N VAL A 286 2.08 12.72 -19.64
CA VAL A 286 1.29 11.69 -20.31
C VAL A 286 -0.21 11.87 -20.03
N SER A 287 -1.04 11.63 -21.04
CA SER A 287 -2.49 11.54 -20.86
C SER A 287 -2.84 10.18 -20.24
N GLU A 288 -3.43 10.18 -19.05
CA GLU A 288 -3.76 8.96 -18.30
C GLU A 288 -4.53 7.92 -19.15
N PRO A 289 -5.57 8.27 -19.96
CA PRO A 289 -6.25 7.27 -20.76
C PRO A 289 -5.38 6.55 -21.79
N LYS A 290 -4.33 7.20 -22.31
CA LYS A 290 -3.45 6.61 -23.34
C LYS A 290 -2.50 5.54 -22.83
N THR A 291 -2.41 5.35 -21.51
CA THR A 291 -1.47 4.42 -20.90
C THR A 291 -2.02 3.01 -20.69
N LEU A 292 -3.36 2.86 -20.65
CA LEU A 292 -4.05 1.62 -20.29
C LEU A 292 -3.65 0.46 -21.20
N ALA A 293 -3.86 0.62 -22.51
CA ALA A 293 -3.60 -0.43 -23.49
C ALA A 293 -2.10 -0.88 -23.49
N GLN A 294 -1.18 0.06 -23.31
CA GLN A 294 0.25 -0.25 -23.23
C GLN A 294 0.60 -1.09 -22.01
N VAL A 295 -0.03 -0.85 -20.86
CA VAL A 295 0.27 -1.53 -19.61
C VAL A 295 -0.42 -2.89 -19.56
N LEU A 296 -1.74 -2.94 -19.81
CA LEU A 296 -2.50 -4.17 -19.74
C LEU A 296 -2.21 -5.12 -20.91
N GLY A 297 -1.91 -4.60 -22.11
CA GLY A 297 -1.51 -5.44 -23.25
C GLY A 297 -0.27 -6.29 -23.01
N LYS A 298 0.63 -5.84 -22.12
CA LYS A 298 1.79 -6.65 -21.70
C LYS A 298 1.41 -7.76 -20.70
N LEU A 299 0.31 -7.62 -19.97
CA LEU A 299 -0.19 -8.63 -19.04
C LEU A 299 -0.98 -9.73 -19.74
N THR A 300 -1.73 -9.38 -20.80
CA THR A 300 -2.53 -10.34 -21.59
C THR A 300 -1.69 -11.45 -22.21
N ALA A 301 -0.47 -11.14 -22.59
CA ALA A 301 0.46 -12.13 -23.16
C ALA A 301 0.89 -13.23 -22.15
N GLU A 302 0.65 -13.02 -20.87
CA GLU A 302 1.05 -13.93 -19.78
C GLU A 302 -0.15 -14.72 -19.20
N HIS A 303 -1.39 -14.43 -19.66
CA HIS A 303 -2.61 -15.06 -19.12
C HIS A 303 -3.08 -16.24 -19.98
N THR A 304 -3.25 -17.40 -19.34
CA THR A 304 -3.80 -18.63 -19.94
C THR A 304 -5.24 -18.95 -19.51
N GLY A 305 -5.93 -18.03 -18.79
CA GLY A 305 -7.27 -18.22 -18.23
C GLY A 305 -8.24 -17.07 -18.56
N ASN A 306 -9.39 -17.01 -17.89
CA ASN A 306 -10.33 -15.92 -18.00
C ASN A 306 -9.67 -14.60 -17.64
N ALA A 307 -9.87 -13.58 -18.48
CA ALA A 307 -9.31 -12.26 -18.20
C ALA A 307 -9.93 -11.66 -16.92
N PRO A 308 -9.10 -11.06 -16.03
CA PRO A 308 -9.58 -10.48 -14.79
C PRO A 308 -10.45 -9.24 -15.03
N THR A 309 -11.29 -8.90 -14.05
CA THR A 309 -12.06 -7.65 -14.06
C THR A 309 -11.15 -6.47 -13.75
N VAL A 310 -11.06 -5.53 -14.66
CA VAL A 310 -10.23 -4.32 -14.55
C VAL A 310 -11.03 -3.19 -13.89
N VAL A 311 -10.54 -2.69 -12.77
CA VAL A 311 -11.16 -1.58 -12.04
C VAL A 311 -10.38 -0.29 -12.29
N LEU A 312 -11.08 0.75 -12.76
CA LEU A 312 -10.49 2.03 -13.16
C LEU A 312 -11.18 3.21 -12.50
N ASP A 313 -10.39 4.26 -12.21
CA ASP A 313 -10.95 5.56 -11.87
C ASP A 313 -11.51 6.29 -13.10
N ALA A 314 -12.41 7.26 -12.85
CA ALA A 314 -13.02 8.11 -13.89
C ALA A 314 -11.98 8.82 -14.77
N GLY A 315 -10.79 9.12 -14.27
CA GLY A 315 -9.70 9.73 -15.04
C GLY A 315 -9.23 8.89 -16.23
N ILE A 316 -9.26 7.58 -16.09
CA ILE A 316 -8.75 6.61 -17.08
C ILE A 316 -9.90 6.02 -17.92
N ALA A 317 -11.10 5.93 -17.37
CA ALA A 317 -12.29 5.34 -17.99
C ALA A 317 -12.86 6.21 -19.12
N SER A 318 -12.15 6.31 -20.26
CA SER A 318 -12.70 6.85 -21.50
C SER A 318 -13.47 5.78 -22.25
N GLU A 319 -14.41 6.18 -23.12
CA GLU A 319 -15.18 5.23 -23.94
C GLU A 319 -14.24 4.39 -24.85
N GLU A 320 -13.14 4.99 -25.33
CA GLU A 320 -12.10 4.29 -26.10
C GLU A 320 -11.42 3.18 -25.27
N ASN A 321 -11.13 3.47 -24.00
CA ASN A 321 -10.51 2.48 -23.11
C ASN A 321 -11.50 1.37 -22.73
N ILE A 322 -12.76 1.69 -22.53
CA ILE A 322 -13.81 0.69 -22.27
C ILE A 322 -13.98 -0.21 -23.49
N ALA A 323 -14.06 0.35 -24.70
CA ALA A 323 -14.14 -0.41 -25.93
C ALA A 323 -12.92 -1.33 -26.09
N TRP A 324 -11.69 -0.80 -25.84
CA TRP A 324 -10.47 -1.60 -25.90
C TRP A 324 -10.48 -2.77 -24.90
N LEU A 325 -10.96 -2.57 -23.67
CA LEU A 325 -11.08 -3.65 -22.68
C LEU A 325 -12.04 -4.75 -23.18
N VAL A 326 -13.19 -4.39 -23.70
CA VAL A 326 -14.18 -5.34 -24.24
C VAL A 326 -13.63 -6.10 -25.45
N GLU A 327 -12.99 -5.42 -26.39
CA GLU A 327 -12.36 -6.03 -27.58
C GLU A 327 -11.25 -7.02 -27.20
N ASN A 328 -10.55 -6.80 -26.09
CA ASN A 328 -9.51 -7.70 -25.60
C ASN A 328 -10.01 -8.71 -24.55
N GLY A 329 -11.33 -8.88 -24.41
CA GLY A 329 -11.94 -9.90 -23.57
C GLY A 329 -11.93 -9.59 -22.07
N TYR A 330 -11.57 -8.37 -21.67
CA TYR A 330 -11.59 -7.97 -20.25
C TYR A 330 -13.00 -7.64 -19.79
N ARG A 331 -13.28 -7.97 -18.54
CA ARG A 331 -14.36 -7.37 -17.79
C ARG A 331 -13.89 -6.07 -17.15
N TYR A 332 -14.81 -5.16 -16.85
CA TYR A 332 -14.44 -3.86 -16.28
C TYR A 332 -15.44 -3.42 -15.21
N LEU A 333 -14.95 -2.58 -14.30
CA LEU A 333 -15.74 -1.83 -13.33
C LEU A 333 -15.16 -0.42 -13.24
N VAL A 334 -15.93 0.59 -13.65
CA VAL A 334 -15.44 1.97 -13.79
C VAL A 334 -16.42 2.98 -13.23
N VAL A 335 -15.92 4.16 -12.84
CA VAL A 335 -16.79 5.28 -12.47
C VAL A 335 -17.28 5.98 -13.73
N SER A 336 -18.59 6.14 -13.85
CA SER A 336 -19.22 6.87 -14.94
C SER A 336 -18.87 8.36 -14.89
N ARG A 337 -18.52 8.93 -16.06
CA ARG A 337 -18.34 10.38 -16.24
C ARG A 337 -19.65 11.12 -16.56
N LYS A 338 -20.77 10.40 -16.74
CA LYS A 338 -22.07 10.98 -17.01
C LYS A 338 -22.46 11.94 -15.87
N ARG A 339 -22.86 13.15 -16.22
CA ARG A 339 -23.29 14.16 -15.24
C ARG A 339 -24.72 13.94 -14.76
N HIS A 340 -25.56 13.41 -15.64
CA HIS A 340 -26.94 13.09 -15.29
C HIS A 340 -26.95 11.85 -14.40
N ARG A 341 -27.53 11.99 -13.23
CA ARG A 341 -27.66 10.93 -12.23
C ARG A 341 -29.12 10.76 -11.90
N GLU A 342 -29.55 9.53 -11.88
CA GLU A 342 -30.88 9.17 -11.44
C GLU A 342 -30.74 8.22 -10.26
N PHE A 343 -31.46 8.47 -9.19
CA PHE A 343 -31.42 7.62 -8.01
C PHE A 343 -32.77 7.65 -7.32
N ASP A 344 -33.34 6.47 -7.13
CA ASP A 344 -34.56 6.26 -6.38
C ASP A 344 -34.21 5.57 -5.05
N PRO A 345 -34.33 6.27 -3.91
CA PRO A 345 -34.01 5.70 -2.60
C PRO A 345 -34.86 4.49 -2.21
N ASP A 346 -36.11 4.43 -2.71
CA ASP A 346 -37.06 3.38 -2.38
C ASP A 346 -36.79 2.09 -3.17
N ALA A 347 -36.24 2.22 -4.39
CA ALA A 347 -35.83 1.10 -5.22
C ALA A 347 -34.37 0.65 -4.94
N ALA A 348 -33.65 1.33 -4.06
CA ALA A 348 -32.24 1.06 -3.80
C ALA A 348 -32.04 0.04 -2.69
N VAL A 349 -31.16 -0.94 -2.93
CA VAL A 349 -30.76 -1.96 -1.96
C VAL A 349 -29.76 -1.37 -0.97
N LEU A 350 -29.90 -1.70 0.31
CA LEU A 350 -28.97 -1.32 1.38
C LEU A 350 -27.72 -2.21 1.32
N ILE A 351 -26.57 -1.63 0.97
CA ILE A 351 -25.28 -2.35 0.89
C ILE A 351 -24.59 -2.41 2.25
N THR A 352 -24.55 -1.28 2.96
CA THR A 352 -23.95 -1.22 4.30
C THR A 352 -24.61 -0.12 5.13
N GLN A 353 -24.71 -0.37 6.41
CA GLN A 353 -25.23 0.58 7.40
C GLN A 353 -24.34 0.56 8.65
N GLY A 354 -23.81 1.72 9.01
CA GLY A 354 -23.01 1.93 10.20
C GLY A 354 -23.18 3.37 10.69
N ASP A 355 -22.68 3.69 11.87
CA ASP A 355 -22.86 4.99 12.53
C ASP A 355 -22.41 6.19 11.68
N ALA A 356 -21.37 6.00 10.87
CA ALA A 356 -20.79 7.07 10.04
C ALA A 356 -21.06 6.91 8.54
N LEU A 357 -21.45 5.74 8.05
CA LEU A 357 -21.53 5.44 6.62
C LEU A 357 -22.75 4.56 6.32
N THR A 358 -23.63 5.08 5.49
CA THR A 358 -24.72 4.32 4.86
C THR A 358 -24.54 4.35 3.36
N ILE A 359 -24.55 3.17 2.72
CA ILE A 359 -24.50 3.02 1.27
C ILE A 359 -25.76 2.33 0.80
N ARG A 360 -26.42 2.93 -0.18
CA ARG A 360 -27.52 2.33 -0.93
C ARG A 360 -27.13 2.26 -2.39
N ALA A 361 -27.53 1.21 -3.10
CA ALA A 361 -27.24 1.05 -4.51
C ALA A 361 -28.48 0.64 -5.29
N GLN A 362 -28.65 1.22 -6.46
CA GLN A 362 -29.71 0.91 -7.41
C GLN A 362 -29.08 0.42 -8.71
N ARG A 363 -29.40 -0.81 -9.08
CA ARG A 363 -28.92 -1.45 -10.31
C ARG A 363 -29.87 -1.14 -11.47
N ARG A 364 -29.31 -0.78 -12.61
CA ARG A 364 -30.00 -0.68 -13.90
C ARG A 364 -29.20 -1.40 -14.96
N VAL A 365 -29.88 -2.05 -15.89
CA VAL A 365 -29.25 -2.71 -17.04
C VAL A 365 -29.65 -1.94 -18.29
N ASN A 366 -28.65 -1.53 -19.06
CA ASN A 366 -28.88 -0.90 -20.35
C ASN A 366 -29.38 -1.98 -21.33
N ALA A 367 -30.59 -1.79 -21.87
CA ALA A 367 -31.26 -2.78 -22.74
C ALA A 367 -30.52 -2.97 -24.08
N ASP A 368 -29.82 -1.96 -24.57
CA ASP A 368 -29.13 -2.00 -25.87
C ASP A 368 -27.73 -2.67 -25.78
N THR A 369 -27.01 -2.45 -24.68
CA THR A 369 -25.62 -2.89 -24.55
C THR A 369 -25.43 -4.03 -23.54
N GLY A 370 -26.43 -4.31 -22.69
CA GLY A 370 -26.29 -5.23 -21.56
C GLY A 370 -25.40 -4.72 -20.41
N GLU A 371 -24.90 -3.48 -20.53
CA GLU A 371 -24.05 -2.86 -19.51
C GLU A 371 -24.85 -2.60 -18.23
N VAL A 372 -24.25 -2.92 -17.07
CA VAL A 372 -24.85 -2.64 -15.76
C VAL A 372 -24.40 -1.26 -15.30
N GLU A 373 -25.35 -0.40 -14.99
CA GLU A 373 -25.16 0.87 -14.30
C GLU A 373 -25.61 0.72 -12.84
N LEU A 374 -24.67 0.88 -11.90
CA LEU A 374 -24.95 0.84 -10.48
C LEU A 374 -24.88 2.26 -9.91
N TYR A 375 -26.03 2.84 -9.62
CA TYR A 375 -26.15 4.14 -8.96
C TYR A 375 -26.00 3.94 -7.45
N CYS A 376 -24.94 4.49 -6.87
CA CYS A 376 -24.63 4.39 -5.44
C CYS A 376 -24.85 5.72 -4.75
N HIS A 377 -25.56 5.73 -3.63
CA HIS A 377 -25.66 6.86 -2.71
C HIS A 377 -24.83 6.59 -1.46
N SER A 378 -23.97 7.54 -1.09
CA SER A 378 -23.13 7.51 0.11
C SER A 378 -23.46 8.69 1.02
N SER A 379 -23.91 8.41 2.25
CA SER A 379 -24.22 9.44 3.24
C SER A 379 -23.00 10.30 3.63
N GLN A 380 -21.82 9.72 3.67
CA GLN A 380 -20.58 10.45 3.95
C GLN A 380 -20.19 11.37 2.80
N ARG A 381 -20.31 10.90 1.55
CA ARG A 381 -20.05 11.69 0.36
C ARG A 381 -21.07 12.82 0.21
N GLU A 382 -22.34 12.56 0.51
CA GLU A 382 -23.40 13.55 0.55
C GLU A 382 -23.06 14.70 1.49
N LYS A 383 -22.77 14.41 2.75
CA LYS A 383 -22.35 15.41 3.76
C LYS A 383 -21.16 16.23 3.29
N LYS A 384 -20.15 15.57 2.68
CA LYS A 384 -18.96 16.24 2.15
C LYS A 384 -19.31 17.17 0.96
N GLU A 385 -20.10 16.70 0.00
CA GLU A 385 -20.50 17.46 -1.17
C GLU A 385 -21.38 18.65 -0.78
N GLN A 386 -22.33 18.46 0.14
CA GLN A 386 -23.14 19.53 0.72
C GLN A 386 -22.29 20.57 1.44
N GLY A 387 -21.37 20.14 2.32
CA GLY A 387 -20.47 21.04 3.03
C GLY A 387 -19.57 21.87 2.11
N ILE A 388 -19.05 21.25 1.03
CA ILE A 388 -18.27 21.95 0.00
C ILE A 388 -19.15 22.96 -0.74
N ALA A 389 -20.36 22.59 -1.15
CA ALA A 389 -21.28 23.47 -1.86
C ALA A 389 -21.68 24.66 -0.99
N GLU A 390 -22.01 24.45 0.28
CA GLU A 390 -22.31 25.50 1.26
C GLU A 390 -21.11 26.46 1.44
N LEU A 391 -19.88 25.92 1.53
CA LEU A 391 -18.69 26.75 1.65
C LEU A 391 -18.48 27.66 0.42
N PHE A 392 -18.69 27.11 -0.79
CA PHE A 392 -18.60 27.91 -2.01
C PHE A 392 -19.74 28.91 -2.12
N ALA A 393 -20.95 28.57 -1.71
CA ALA A 393 -22.09 29.46 -1.64
C ALA A 393 -21.81 30.66 -0.73
N LYS A 394 -21.37 30.42 0.51
CA LYS A 394 -20.98 31.48 1.47
C LYS A 394 -19.89 32.41 0.92
N ARG A 395 -18.88 31.84 0.24
CA ARG A 395 -17.82 32.66 -0.39
C ARG A 395 -18.31 33.50 -1.56
N PHE A 396 -19.26 32.99 -2.33
CA PHE A 396 -19.87 33.74 -3.42
C PHE A 396 -20.77 34.85 -2.90
N GLU A 397 -21.63 34.58 -1.92
CA GLU A 397 -22.48 35.57 -1.24
C GLU A 397 -21.65 36.69 -0.60
N ALA A 398 -20.60 36.35 0.14
CA ALA A 398 -19.68 37.36 0.72
C ALA A 398 -18.98 38.22 -0.36
N ALA A 399 -18.72 37.64 -1.55
CA ALA A 399 -18.14 38.41 -2.66
C ALA A 399 -19.16 39.34 -3.34
N LEU A 400 -20.45 38.91 -3.42
CA LEU A 400 -21.55 39.74 -3.88
C LEU A 400 -21.83 40.86 -2.89
N GLU A 401 -21.88 40.57 -1.61
CA GLU A 401 -22.08 41.53 -0.51
C GLU A 401 -21.00 42.64 -0.56
N LYS A 402 -19.73 42.24 -0.68
CA LYS A 402 -18.61 43.20 -0.85
C LYS A 402 -18.73 44.05 -2.10
N LEU A 403 -19.26 43.51 -3.21
CA LEU A 403 -19.53 44.26 -4.44
C LEU A 403 -20.67 45.26 -4.25
N ALA A 404 -21.76 44.84 -3.58
CA ALA A 404 -22.92 45.68 -3.27
C ALA A 404 -22.57 46.80 -2.28
N GLU A 405 -21.87 46.51 -1.17
CA GLU A 405 -21.34 47.52 -0.26
C GLU A 405 -20.44 48.55 -0.96
N GLY A 406 -19.69 48.10 -1.94
CA GLY A 406 -18.84 48.98 -2.74
C GLY A 406 -19.61 50.09 -3.43
N LEU A 407 -20.90 49.93 -3.75
CA LEU A 407 -21.73 50.95 -4.38
C LEU A 407 -21.91 52.20 -3.50
N HIS A 408 -21.82 52.04 -2.19
CA HIS A 408 -21.97 53.12 -1.20
C HIS A 408 -20.65 53.78 -0.76
N LYS A 409 -19.49 53.20 -1.15
CA LYS A 409 -18.15 53.73 -0.76
C LYS A 409 -17.58 54.68 -1.81
N LYS A 410 -16.85 55.74 -1.37
CA LYS A 410 -16.09 56.63 -2.29
C LYS A 410 -14.94 55.88 -2.94
N GLY A 411 -14.65 56.17 -4.20
CA GLY A 411 -13.50 55.58 -4.93
C GLY A 411 -13.76 54.16 -5.50
N THR A 412 -14.97 53.62 -5.38
CA THR A 412 -15.32 52.31 -5.88
C THR A 412 -15.99 52.37 -7.25
N VAL A 413 -16.03 51.26 -7.95
CA VAL A 413 -16.68 51.12 -9.26
C VAL A 413 -18.18 51.09 -9.10
N LYS A 414 -18.87 52.10 -9.73
CA LYS A 414 -20.35 52.25 -9.72
C LYS A 414 -20.96 52.24 -11.11
N ARG A 415 -20.14 52.35 -12.16
CA ARG A 415 -20.63 52.25 -13.54
C ARG A 415 -21.23 50.86 -13.79
N TYR A 416 -22.45 50.85 -14.32
CA TYR A 416 -23.24 49.61 -14.53
C TYR A 416 -22.46 48.56 -15.31
N GLU A 417 -21.87 48.88 -16.45
CA GLU A 417 -21.07 47.97 -17.28
C GLU A 417 -19.89 47.37 -16.53
N LYS A 418 -19.20 48.20 -15.74
CA LYS A 418 -18.04 47.74 -14.93
C LYS A 418 -18.44 46.86 -13.76
N VAL A 419 -19.64 47.06 -13.20
CA VAL A 419 -20.23 46.20 -12.17
C VAL A 419 -20.60 44.86 -12.78
N LEU A 420 -21.20 44.83 -13.97
CA LEU A 420 -21.51 43.59 -14.70
C LEU A 420 -20.23 42.81 -15.04
N GLU A 421 -19.18 43.50 -15.48
CA GLU A 421 -17.88 42.87 -15.74
C GLU A 421 -17.29 42.18 -14.48
N ARG A 422 -17.35 42.87 -13.33
CA ARG A 422 -16.93 42.29 -12.05
C ARG A 422 -17.81 41.13 -11.61
N LEU A 423 -19.12 41.23 -11.81
CA LEU A 423 -20.05 40.14 -11.52
C LEU A 423 -19.75 38.92 -12.41
N GLY A 424 -19.45 39.14 -13.71
CA GLY A 424 -19.02 38.08 -14.62
C GLY A 424 -17.75 37.35 -14.11
N ARG A 425 -16.76 38.09 -13.66
CA ARG A 425 -15.52 37.50 -13.05
C ARG A 425 -15.81 36.75 -11.74
N LEU A 426 -16.76 37.22 -10.92
CA LEU A 426 -17.19 36.50 -9.73
C LEU A 426 -17.93 35.20 -10.08
N ARG A 427 -18.80 35.24 -11.09
CA ARG A 427 -19.49 34.04 -11.61
C ARG A 427 -18.53 33.02 -12.16
N GLU A 428 -17.50 33.45 -12.90
CA GLU A 428 -16.42 32.57 -13.37
C GLU A 428 -15.61 31.98 -12.21
N LYS A 429 -15.18 32.81 -11.27
CA LYS A 429 -14.39 32.39 -10.11
C LYS A 429 -15.14 31.40 -9.22
N TYR A 430 -16.43 31.58 -9.05
CA TYR A 430 -17.31 30.75 -8.21
C TYR A 430 -18.35 29.97 -9.03
N ALA A 431 -17.99 29.53 -10.23
CA ALA A 431 -18.91 28.94 -11.21
C ALA A 431 -19.78 27.80 -10.62
N ARG A 432 -19.23 26.99 -9.70
CA ARG A 432 -19.95 25.91 -9.02
C ARG A 432 -21.09 26.41 -8.13
N ALA A 433 -20.94 27.58 -7.49
CA ALA A 433 -21.97 28.17 -6.64
C ALA A 433 -22.89 29.09 -7.45
N ALA A 434 -22.36 29.90 -8.36
CA ALA A 434 -23.07 30.92 -9.11
C ALA A 434 -24.24 30.38 -9.91
N GLN A 435 -24.19 29.13 -10.38
CA GLN A 435 -25.28 28.45 -11.11
C GLN A 435 -26.59 28.29 -10.29
N TYR A 436 -26.50 28.40 -8.96
CA TYR A 436 -27.65 28.28 -8.06
C TYR A 436 -28.22 29.62 -7.63
N TYR A 437 -27.68 30.74 -8.16
CA TYR A 437 -28.08 32.07 -7.80
C TYR A 437 -28.56 32.85 -9.01
N GLU A 438 -29.71 33.53 -8.84
CA GLU A 438 -30.11 34.62 -9.69
C GLU A 438 -29.62 35.92 -9.09
N VAL A 439 -28.89 36.71 -9.87
CA VAL A 439 -28.32 37.98 -9.43
C VAL A 439 -28.84 39.07 -10.35
N SER A 440 -29.55 40.03 -9.79
CA SER A 440 -30.09 41.21 -10.47
C SER A 440 -29.27 42.44 -10.14
N VAL A 441 -29.04 43.28 -11.13
CA VAL A 441 -28.27 44.53 -11.01
C VAL A 441 -29.16 45.66 -11.54
N GLU A 442 -29.51 46.59 -10.68
CA GLU A 442 -30.34 47.75 -11.03
C GLU A 442 -29.46 48.93 -11.44
N GLN A 443 -29.93 49.65 -12.48
CA GLN A 443 -29.26 50.82 -13.04
C GLN A 443 -30.14 52.05 -12.89
N ASP A 444 -29.54 53.16 -12.48
CA ASP A 444 -30.17 54.48 -12.65
C ASP A 444 -29.97 54.96 -14.09
N PRO A 445 -31.06 55.08 -14.87
CA PRO A 445 -30.96 55.49 -16.29
C PRO A 445 -30.35 56.87 -16.50
N ALA A 446 -30.53 57.78 -15.53
CA ALA A 446 -30.06 59.16 -15.64
C ALA A 446 -28.53 59.28 -15.40
N SER A 447 -27.95 58.52 -14.49
CA SER A 447 -26.53 58.62 -14.15
C SER A 447 -25.69 57.48 -14.74
N GLY A 448 -26.30 56.42 -15.29
CA GLY A 448 -25.63 55.22 -15.77
C GLY A 448 -24.91 54.42 -14.69
N LYS A 449 -25.27 54.68 -13.43
CA LYS A 449 -24.66 54.02 -12.26
C LYS A 449 -25.55 52.89 -11.75
N THR A 450 -24.92 51.87 -11.16
CA THR A 450 -25.61 50.81 -10.42
C THR A 450 -26.16 51.35 -9.12
N THR A 451 -27.43 51.09 -8.83
CA THR A 451 -28.14 51.48 -7.60
C THR A 451 -28.20 50.33 -6.60
N ALA A 452 -28.44 49.12 -7.06
CA ALA A 452 -28.55 47.96 -6.23
C ALA A 452 -28.02 46.68 -6.90
N ILE A 453 -27.58 45.76 -6.09
CA ILE A 453 -27.28 44.37 -6.49
C ILE A 453 -28.03 43.48 -5.52
N THR A 454 -28.94 42.67 -6.03
CA THR A 454 -29.72 41.71 -5.26
C THR A 454 -29.46 40.32 -5.77
N TRP A 455 -29.54 39.33 -4.89
CA TRP A 455 -29.38 37.93 -5.26
C TRP A 455 -30.30 37.04 -4.46
N GLN A 456 -30.74 35.97 -5.08
CA GLN A 456 -31.50 34.91 -4.43
C GLN A 456 -31.04 33.55 -4.91
N ARG A 457 -31.12 32.57 -4.03
CA ARG A 457 -30.85 31.19 -4.40
C ARG A 457 -32.09 30.59 -5.09
N THR A 458 -31.92 30.15 -6.33
CA THR A 458 -33.03 29.67 -7.16
C THR A 458 -33.23 28.17 -7.10
N LYS A 459 -32.19 27.40 -6.72
CA LYS A 459 -32.25 25.94 -6.67
C LYS A 459 -31.66 25.40 -5.38
N PRO A 460 -32.31 24.46 -4.70
CA PRO A 460 -31.73 23.77 -3.56
C PRO A 460 -30.61 22.83 -4.00
N ILE A 461 -29.59 22.65 -3.17
CA ILE A 461 -28.47 21.73 -3.44
C ILE A 461 -28.98 20.28 -3.57
N ALA A 462 -30.07 19.94 -2.92
CA ALA A 462 -30.68 18.61 -2.96
C ALA A 462 -31.09 18.17 -4.38
N GLU A 463 -31.42 19.09 -5.29
CA GLU A 463 -31.76 18.76 -6.69
C GLU A 463 -30.58 18.19 -7.48
N THR A 464 -29.35 18.33 -7.00
CA THR A 464 -28.15 17.79 -7.67
C THR A 464 -27.81 16.36 -7.27
N LEU A 465 -28.65 15.72 -6.45
CA LEU A 465 -28.44 14.38 -5.90
C LEU A 465 -27.02 14.24 -5.29
N PRO A 466 -26.70 15.05 -4.25
CA PRO A 466 -25.40 14.96 -3.59
C PRO A 466 -25.21 13.56 -3.01
N GLY A 467 -23.97 13.06 -3.05
CA GLY A 467 -23.64 11.73 -2.59
C GLY A 467 -23.89 10.62 -3.60
N VAL A 468 -24.60 10.87 -4.68
CA VAL A 468 -24.87 9.87 -5.73
C VAL A 468 -23.74 9.83 -6.75
N TYR A 469 -23.29 8.63 -7.11
CA TYR A 469 -22.37 8.36 -8.23
C TYR A 469 -22.78 7.08 -8.94
N CYS A 470 -22.32 6.91 -10.15
CA CYS A 470 -22.66 5.76 -10.98
C CYS A 470 -21.40 4.96 -11.30
N LEU A 471 -21.46 3.65 -11.10
CA LEU A 471 -20.49 2.68 -11.58
C LEU A 471 -21.03 2.02 -12.84
N ARG A 472 -20.15 1.71 -13.80
CA ARG A 472 -20.48 1.01 -15.05
C ARG A 472 -19.65 -0.26 -15.12
N THR A 473 -20.28 -1.36 -15.57
CA THR A 473 -19.61 -2.65 -15.68
C THR A 473 -20.29 -3.55 -16.70
N ASN A 474 -19.51 -4.45 -17.31
CA ASN A 474 -20.03 -5.59 -18.07
C ASN A 474 -20.09 -6.89 -17.25
N GLU A 475 -19.84 -6.80 -15.93
CA GLU A 475 -20.06 -7.91 -14.98
C GLU A 475 -21.56 -8.03 -14.66
N ALA A 476 -22.23 -8.94 -15.34
CA ALA A 476 -23.68 -9.13 -15.17
C ALA A 476 -24.03 -9.97 -13.94
N ASP A 477 -23.12 -10.88 -13.52
CA ASP A 477 -23.39 -11.92 -12.51
C ASP A 477 -23.13 -11.43 -11.07
N TRP A 478 -22.41 -10.32 -10.89
CA TRP A 478 -22.12 -9.79 -9.56
C TRP A 478 -23.30 -9.01 -8.99
N ASP A 479 -23.59 -9.21 -7.72
CA ASP A 479 -24.57 -8.42 -6.98
C ASP A 479 -24.06 -6.98 -6.69
N GLU A 480 -24.96 -6.12 -6.27
CA GLU A 480 -24.68 -4.72 -5.98
C GLU A 480 -23.61 -4.55 -4.89
N ALA A 481 -23.61 -5.44 -3.90
CA ALA A 481 -22.67 -5.42 -2.80
C ALA A 481 -21.26 -5.79 -3.26
N THR A 482 -21.13 -6.79 -4.11
CA THR A 482 -19.86 -7.22 -4.69
C THR A 482 -19.28 -6.14 -5.61
N LEU A 483 -20.09 -5.56 -6.51
CA LEU A 483 -19.68 -4.47 -7.38
C LEU A 483 -19.20 -3.26 -6.57
N TRP A 484 -19.95 -2.87 -5.55
CA TRP A 484 -19.57 -1.73 -4.74
C TRP A 484 -18.29 -1.98 -3.92
N ARG A 485 -18.15 -3.17 -3.31
CA ARG A 485 -16.93 -3.54 -2.56
C ARG A 485 -15.71 -3.58 -3.46
N THR A 486 -15.85 -4.15 -4.66
CA THR A 486 -14.77 -4.21 -5.65
C THR A 486 -14.32 -2.81 -6.07
N TYR A 487 -15.27 -1.90 -6.32
CA TYR A 487 -14.94 -0.51 -6.61
C TYR A 487 -14.20 0.18 -5.45
N THR A 488 -14.59 -0.08 -4.20
CA THR A 488 -13.93 0.55 -3.05
C THR A 488 -12.47 0.13 -2.87
N MET A 489 -12.01 -0.96 -3.50
CA MET A 489 -10.60 -1.34 -3.53
C MET A 489 -9.70 -0.30 -4.21
N LEU A 490 -10.24 0.60 -5.05
CA LEU A 490 -9.48 1.74 -5.56
C LEU A 490 -8.99 2.70 -4.46
N THR A 491 -9.68 2.77 -3.32
CA THR A 491 -9.18 3.52 -2.16
C THR A 491 -7.94 2.89 -1.53
N ASP A 492 -7.81 1.58 -1.62
CA ASP A 492 -6.62 0.87 -1.17
C ASP A 492 -5.42 1.19 -2.09
N LEU A 493 -5.65 1.36 -3.39
CA LEU A 493 -4.64 1.80 -4.34
C LEU A 493 -4.11 3.21 -4.03
N GLU A 494 -4.99 4.14 -3.62
CA GLU A 494 -4.54 5.45 -3.11
C GLU A 494 -3.65 5.31 -1.86
N ALA A 495 -3.94 4.35 -0.98
CA ALA A 495 -3.11 4.05 0.18
C ALA A 495 -1.73 3.49 -0.23
N VAL A 496 -1.67 2.68 -1.30
CA VAL A 496 -0.40 2.20 -1.88
C VAL A 496 0.46 3.37 -2.35
N PHE A 497 -0.11 4.28 -3.14
CA PHE A 497 0.63 5.46 -3.59
C PHE A 497 1.06 6.38 -2.44
N ARG A 498 0.25 6.48 -1.40
CA ARG A 498 0.62 7.22 -0.19
C ARG A 498 1.83 6.58 0.50
N SER A 499 1.84 5.27 0.66
CA SER A 499 2.95 4.52 1.25
C SER A 499 4.23 4.70 0.41
N LEU A 500 4.16 4.53 -0.91
CA LEU A 500 5.29 4.77 -1.81
C LEU A 500 5.87 6.18 -1.67
N LYS A 501 5.03 7.21 -1.61
CA LYS A 501 5.43 8.61 -1.57
C LYS A 501 5.97 9.06 -0.22
N SER A 502 5.31 8.68 0.87
CA SER A 502 5.60 9.18 2.22
C SER A 502 6.47 8.25 3.05
N GLU A 503 6.37 6.92 2.84
CA GLU A 503 7.09 5.95 3.66
C GLU A 503 8.33 5.38 2.97
N LEU A 504 8.34 5.31 1.62
CA LEU A 504 9.39 4.67 0.81
C LEU A 504 10.16 5.65 -0.09
N GLY A 505 10.03 6.95 0.12
CA GLY A 505 10.84 7.95 -0.55
C GLY A 505 10.74 7.94 -2.08
N LEU A 506 9.55 7.65 -2.65
CA LEU A 506 9.31 7.74 -4.09
C LEU A 506 9.61 9.15 -4.62
N ARG A 507 9.49 10.14 -3.77
CA ARG A 507 9.74 11.57 -4.04
C ARG A 507 10.42 12.28 -2.86
N PRO A 508 11.19 13.36 -3.12
CA PRO A 508 11.60 13.88 -4.44
C PRO A 508 12.64 13.01 -5.12
N ILE A 509 12.75 13.10 -6.46
CA ILE A 509 13.77 12.41 -7.25
C ILE A 509 14.93 13.39 -7.50
N PHE A 510 16.15 13.01 -7.14
CA PHE A 510 17.36 13.80 -7.35
C PHE A 510 18.17 13.37 -8.57
N HIS A 511 17.80 12.27 -9.20
CA HIS A 511 18.48 11.76 -10.38
C HIS A 511 18.15 12.57 -11.63
N ARG A 512 19.14 12.66 -12.55
CA ARG A 512 19.01 13.43 -13.81
C ARG A 512 18.87 12.55 -15.05
N LYS A 513 19.40 11.30 -15.02
CA LYS A 513 19.36 10.36 -16.15
C LYS A 513 18.09 9.51 -16.09
N THR A 514 17.51 9.22 -17.28
CA THR A 514 16.28 8.42 -17.43
C THR A 514 16.34 7.11 -16.67
N ASP A 515 17.38 6.29 -16.90
CA ASP A 515 17.51 4.97 -16.28
C ASP A 515 17.63 5.05 -14.76
N ARG A 516 18.33 6.07 -14.25
CA ARG A 516 18.47 6.30 -12.79
C ARG A 516 17.17 6.72 -12.14
N VAL A 517 16.38 7.54 -12.80
CA VAL A 517 15.04 7.90 -12.35
C VAL A 517 14.15 6.65 -12.36
N SER A 518 14.20 5.88 -13.42
CA SER A 518 13.43 4.63 -13.55
C SER A 518 13.85 3.61 -12.48
N ALA A 519 15.15 3.46 -12.23
CA ALA A 519 15.66 2.57 -11.18
C ALA A 519 15.20 3.01 -9.78
N HIS A 520 15.23 4.32 -9.47
CA HIS A 520 14.75 4.87 -8.21
C HIS A 520 13.28 4.53 -7.96
N LEU A 521 12.43 4.70 -8.98
CA LEU A 521 11.00 4.38 -8.88
C LEU A 521 10.80 2.88 -8.72
N PHE A 522 11.52 2.07 -9.49
CA PHE A 522 11.42 0.62 -9.43
C PHE A 522 11.89 0.05 -8.09
N ILE A 523 12.98 0.55 -7.51
CA ILE A 523 13.44 0.17 -6.17
C ILE A 523 12.37 0.47 -5.11
N SER A 524 11.66 1.60 -5.25
CA SER A 524 10.55 1.91 -4.33
C SER A 524 9.38 0.93 -4.49
N VAL A 525 9.09 0.45 -5.71
CA VAL A 525 8.09 -0.60 -5.95
C VAL A 525 8.55 -1.93 -5.36
N LEU A 526 9.81 -2.34 -5.55
CA LEU A 526 10.36 -3.55 -4.93
C LEU A 526 10.30 -3.49 -3.39
N ALA A 527 10.67 -2.35 -2.80
CA ALA A 527 10.54 -2.13 -1.36
C ALA A 527 9.08 -2.21 -0.90
N TYR A 528 8.15 -1.74 -1.74
CA TYR A 528 6.72 -1.82 -1.43
C TYR A 528 6.21 -3.27 -1.38
N HIS A 529 6.63 -4.16 -2.28
CA HIS A 529 6.33 -5.60 -2.19
C HIS A 529 6.69 -6.16 -0.81
N LEU A 530 7.90 -5.86 -0.33
CA LEU A 530 8.38 -6.35 0.98
C LEU A 530 7.59 -5.74 2.15
N VAL A 531 7.38 -4.43 2.14
CA VAL A 531 6.59 -3.72 3.15
C VAL A 531 5.16 -4.23 3.18
N HIS A 532 4.56 -4.45 2.01
CA HIS A 532 3.19 -4.93 1.92
C HIS A 532 3.07 -6.38 2.40
N THR A 533 4.04 -7.24 2.10
CA THR A 533 4.16 -8.58 2.66
C THR A 533 4.14 -8.57 4.19
N ILE A 534 4.97 -7.72 4.81
CA ILE A 534 5.01 -7.58 6.28
C ILE A 534 3.66 -7.09 6.80
N ARG A 535 3.12 -6.01 6.23
CA ARG A 535 1.84 -5.42 6.67
C ARG A 535 0.67 -6.37 6.48
N PHE A 536 0.68 -7.18 5.42
CA PHE A 536 -0.35 -8.18 5.17
C PHE A 536 -0.36 -9.25 6.27
N GLN A 537 0.82 -9.72 6.69
CA GLN A 537 0.96 -10.68 7.80
C GLN A 537 0.56 -10.07 9.14
N LEU A 538 0.99 -8.84 9.44
CA LEU A 538 0.60 -8.13 10.65
C LEU A 538 -0.91 -7.91 10.72
N LYS A 539 -1.53 -7.55 9.59
CA LYS A 539 -2.99 -7.42 9.48
C LYS A 539 -3.72 -8.73 9.73
N ALA A 540 -3.15 -9.85 9.29
CA ALA A 540 -3.69 -11.19 9.58
C ALA A 540 -3.61 -11.55 11.08
N ALA A 541 -2.68 -10.92 11.82
CA ALA A 541 -2.57 -11.02 13.28
C ALA A 541 -3.33 -9.90 14.04
N ASP A 542 -4.22 -9.16 13.36
CA ASP A 542 -5.00 -8.01 13.88
C ASP A 542 -4.15 -6.79 14.28
N ILE A 543 -2.96 -6.64 13.70
CA ILE A 543 -2.08 -5.48 13.89
C ILE A 543 -2.20 -4.57 12.67
N HIS A 544 -2.91 -3.43 12.83
CA HIS A 544 -3.24 -2.49 11.76
C HIS A 544 -2.33 -1.24 11.79
N LEU A 545 -1.02 -1.44 11.65
CA LEU A 545 -0.06 -0.36 11.62
C LEU A 545 0.29 0.07 10.18
N SER A 546 0.55 1.37 9.98
CA SER A 546 1.27 1.85 8.80
C SER A 546 2.72 1.37 8.86
N TRP A 547 3.46 1.44 7.75
CA TRP A 547 4.87 1.09 7.78
C TRP A 547 5.69 2.02 8.69
N GLU A 548 5.37 3.29 8.70
CA GLU A 548 5.95 4.24 9.65
C GLU A 548 5.64 3.85 11.11
N GLY A 549 4.42 3.39 11.39
CA GLY A 549 4.04 2.87 12.70
C GLY A 549 4.89 1.66 13.10
N VAL A 550 5.07 0.69 12.19
CA VAL A 550 5.93 -0.49 12.43
C VAL A 550 7.38 -0.06 12.70
N ARG A 551 7.94 0.86 11.90
CA ARG A 551 9.30 1.39 12.15
C ARG A 551 9.43 2.04 13.52
N ARG A 552 8.44 2.82 13.93
CA ARG A 552 8.43 3.50 15.23
C ARG A 552 8.34 2.52 16.39
N GLU A 553 7.50 1.49 16.30
CA GLU A 553 7.39 0.45 17.33
C GLU A 553 8.68 -0.37 17.47
N LEU A 554 9.36 -0.65 16.35
CA LEU A 554 10.62 -1.41 16.33
C LEU A 554 11.85 -0.56 16.66
N ALA A 555 11.74 0.77 16.67
CA ALA A 555 12.86 1.65 16.98
C ALA A 555 13.43 1.40 18.38
N GLY A 556 14.75 1.58 18.54
CA GLY A 556 15.45 1.48 19.82
C GLY A 556 15.99 0.09 20.15
N GLN A 557 15.79 -0.90 19.30
CA GLN A 557 16.52 -2.17 19.43
C GLN A 557 17.78 -2.14 18.56
N ASP A 558 18.92 -2.14 19.19
CA ASP A 558 20.23 -2.00 18.57
C ASP A 558 21.11 -3.22 18.82
N ARG A 559 22.08 -3.44 17.93
CA ARG A 559 23.25 -4.26 18.25
C ARG A 559 24.34 -3.38 18.85
N VAL A 560 24.88 -3.81 19.99
CA VAL A 560 25.94 -3.09 20.72
C VAL A 560 27.11 -4.02 21.01
N THR A 561 28.31 -3.47 21.03
CA THR A 561 29.49 -4.17 21.54
C THR A 561 29.72 -3.74 23.00
N VAL A 562 29.66 -4.69 23.91
CA VAL A 562 30.03 -4.51 25.30
C VAL A 562 31.49 -4.91 25.44
N THR A 563 32.32 -4.07 26.04
CA THR A 563 33.71 -4.38 26.35
C THR A 563 33.94 -4.37 27.86
N LEU A 564 34.75 -5.30 28.35
CA LEU A 564 35.09 -5.45 29.77
C LEU A 564 36.55 -5.91 29.87
N LYS A 565 37.31 -5.34 30.77
CA LYS A 565 38.69 -5.82 31.10
C LYS A 565 38.56 -7.07 31.95
N ARG A 566 39.35 -8.08 31.62
CA ARG A 566 39.44 -9.34 32.36
C ARG A 566 40.58 -9.29 33.36
N ALA A 567 40.50 -10.16 34.39
CA ALA A 567 41.55 -10.32 35.41
C ALA A 567 42.92 -10.73 34.85
N ASP A 568 42.95 -11.35 33.63
CA ASP A 568 44.19 -11.73 32.94
C ASP A 568 44.79 -10.60 32.08
N GLY A 569 44.26 -9.38 32.19
CA GLY A 569 44.72 -8.20 31.45
C GLY A 569 44.19 -8.07 30.02
N LYS A 570 43.42 -9.06 29.51
CA LYS A 570 42.78 -9.02 28.20
C LYS A 570 41.43 -8.32 28.24
N THR A 571 40.95 -7.90 27.10
CA THR A 571 39.63 -7.29 26.96
C THR A 571 38.63 -8.29 26.33
N LEU A 572 37.51 -8.48 27.02
CA LEU A 572 36.38 -9.25 26.50
C LEU A 572 35.47 -8.33 25.70
N HIS A 573 35.19 -8.68 24.44
CA HIS A 573 34.26 -8.00 23.57
C HIS A 573 33.04 -8.90 23.32
N ILE A 574 31.83 -8.41 23.55
CA ILE A 574 30.58 -9.13 23.31
C ILE A 574 29.73 -8.29 22.40
N ARG A 575 29.52 -8.76 21.17
CA ARG A 575 28.62 -8.12 20.18
C ARG A 575 27.28 -8.84 20.15
N LYS A 576 26.17 -8.16 20.52
CA LYS A 576 24.82 -8.74 20.54
C LYS A 576 23.74 -7.68 20.40
N ALA A 577 22.52 -8.11 20.06
CA ALA A 577 21.34 -7.26 20.10
C ALA A 577 20.89 -6.99 21.54
N THR A 578 20.35 -5.80 21.78
CA THR A 578 19.61 -5.50 23.00
C THR A 578 18.35 -6.36 23.07
N ARG A 579 17.78 -6.51 24.25
CA ARG A 579 16.53 -7.26 24.42
C ARG A 579 15.37 -6.48 23.82
N ALA A 580 14.50 -7.19 23.11
CA ALA A 580 13.28 -6.59 22.60
C ALA A 580 12.35 -6.11 23.73
N GLU A 581 11.74 -4.97 23.55
CA GLU A 581 10.68 -4.47 24.43
C GLU A 581 9.35 -5.19 24.15
N PRO A 582 8.38 -5.19 25.10
CA PRO A 582 7.11 -5.91 24.92
C PRO A 582 6.36 -5.55 23.63
N ARG A 583 6.39 -4.28 23.22
CA ARG A 583 5.76 -3.80 21.97
C ARG A 583 6.45 -4.35 20.70
N GLN A 584 7.77 -4.51 20.75
CA GLN A 584 8.57 -5.12 19.68
C GLN A 584 8.31 -6.62 19.60
N GLN A 585 8.19 -7.28 20.77
CA GLN A 585 7.88 -8.69 20.88
C GLN A 585 6.55 -9.05 20.19
N VAL A 586 5.52 -8.21 20.32
CA VAL A 586 4.22 -8.40 19.64
C VAL A 586 4.39 -8.50 18.12
N ILE A 587 5.26 -7.65 17.53
CA ILE A 587 5.55 -7.68 16.10
C ILE A 587 6.35 -8.93 15.72
N TYR A 588 7.37 -9.29 16.50
CA TYR A 588 8.17 -10.50 16.26
C TYR A 588 7.33 -11.77 16.35
N ASP A 589 6.47 -11.88 17.37
CA ASP A 589 5.57 -13.02 17.52
C ASP A 589 4.58 -13.13 16.37
N ALA A 590 4.04 -12.00 15.90
CA ALA A 590 3.12 -11.97 14.77
C ALA A 590 3.77 -12.39 13.45
N LEU A 591 5.06 -12.10 13.29
CA LEU A 591 5.84 -12.44 12.10
C LEU A 591 6.58 -13.78 12.23
N GLY A 592 6.57 -14.42 13.41
CA GLY A 592 7.30 -15.65 13.69
C GLY A 592 8.81 -15.47 13.71
N LEU A 593 9.29 -14.30 14.15
CA LEU A 593 10.71 -13.95 14.17
C LEU A 593 11.30 -14.03 15.58
N SER A 594 12.64 -14.20 15.63
CA SER A 594 13.38 -14.13 16.88
C SER A 594 13.44 -12.70 17.40
N ASP A 595 13.27 -12.53 18.71
CA ASP A 595 13.44 -11.27 19.43
C ASP A 595 14.92 -10.86 19.64
N ARG A 596 15.85 -11.70 19.17
CA ARG A 596 17.30 -11.50 19.26
C ARG A 596 17.96 -11.51 17.88
N PRO A 597 17.88 -10.43 17.12
CA PRO A 597 18.44 -10.37 15.78
C PRO A 597 19.96 -10.55 15.75
N GLY A 598 20.42 -11.43 14.87
CA GLY A 598 21.84 -11.72 14.67
C GLY A 598 22.43 -12.60 15.76
N ARG A 599 23.65 -13.11 15.51
CA ARG A 599 24.38 -13.99 16.43
C ARG A 599 25.07 -13.18 17.53
N THR A 600 25.23 -13.78 18.70
CA THR A 600 26.12 -13.25 19.74
C THR A 600 27.55 -13.59 19.34
N GLU A 601 28.41 -12.60 19.24
CA GLU A 601 29.84 -12.76 18.95
C GLU A 601 30.62 -12.43 20.19
N LYS A 602 31.58 -13.29 20.54
CA LYS A 602 32.52 -13.08 21.68
C LYS A 602 33.93 -13.13 21.14
N THR A 603 34.72 -12.14 21.51
CA THR A 603 36.16 -12.08 21.18
C THR A 603 36.93 -11.65 22.42
N ILE A 604 38.06 -12.27 22.65
CA ILE A 604 38.99 -11.90 23.72
C ILE A 604 40.28 -11.43 23.04
N ALA A 605 40.61 -10.17 23.22
CA ALA A 605 41.80 -9.53 22.64
C ALA A 605 42.81 -9.13 23.68
#